data_3b1b820d73b2cf9ac160c38486dc4fb8
#
_entry.id   3b1b820d73b2cf9ac160c38486dc4fb8
#
_cell.length_a   1.000
_cell.length_b   1.000
_cell.length_c   1.000
_cell.angle_alpha   90.00
_cell.angle_beta   90.00
_cell.angle_gamma   90.00
#
_symmetry.space_group_name_H-M   'P 1'
#
loop_
_entity.id
_entity.type
_entity.pdbx_description
1 polymer ?
#
loop_
_entity_poly.entity_id
_entity_poly.type
_entity_poly.pdbx_seq_one_letter_code
_entity_poly.pdbx_strand_id
1 'polypeptide(L)'
;MNLGSESETVEFKKSTGEHKEALQAMSAMLNKHGHGELYFGVKDDGEVIGQDATDATIRQVAGWISDKVEPSISPTIDRLTDEDAKAYIRVAFSGMDAPYSADGRYFTRVGTSNKQMAASELTTMIIERDRARNPWDSLPSGRPIEDVDEAAVREFVEMGKAAGRIGEGPADAAGVLKRLSMLA
;
A
#
# COMPACT_ATOMS: atom_id res chain seq x y z
N MET A 1 1.69 -31.69 -9.45
CA MET A 1 2.06 -30.88 -8.25
C MET A 1 0.83 -30.15 -7.71
N ASN A 2 0.73 -29.97 -6.38
CA ASN A 2 -0.35 -29.19 -5.75
C ASN A 2 0.28 -28.11 -4.86
N LEU A 3 -0.17 -26.87 -4.98
CA LEU A 3 0.36 -25.70 -4.27
C LEU A 3 -0.37 -25.40 -2.94
N GLY A 4 -1.33 -26.23 -2.54
CA GLY A 4 -2.16 -26.04 -1.36
C GLY A 4 -3.48 -25.36 -1.71
N SER A 5 -3.94 -24.46 -0.86
CA SER A 5 -5.24 -23.79 -1.00
C SER A 5 -5.08 -22.28 -1.10
N GLU A 6 -6.04 -21.63 -1.74
CA GLU A 6 -6.17 -20.17 -1.68
C GLU A 6 -6.29 -19.66 -0.25
N SER A 7 -5.87 -18.44 -0.03
CA SER A 7 -5.92 -17.77 1.28
C SER A 7 -6.24 -16.29 1.13
N GLU A 8 -6.19 -15.56 2.21
CA GLU A 8 -6.34 -14.10 2.16
C GLU A 8 -5.22 -13.39 1.37
N THR A 9 -4.09 -14.06 1.15
CA THR A 9 -2.92 -13.50 0.43
C THR A 9 -2.45 -14.38 -0.74
N VAL A 10 -3.17 -15.43 -1.08
CA VAL A 10 -2.85 -16.30 -2.22
C VAL A 10 -4.12 -16.55 -3.04
N GLU A 11 -4.00 -16.37 -4.34
CA GLU A 11 -5.08 -16.58 -5.31
C GLU A 11 -4.59 -17.41 -6.49
N PHE A 12 -5.42 -18.35 -6.95
CA PHE A 12 -5.16 -19.20 -8.09
C PHE A 12 -6.07 -18.84 -9.26
N LYS A 13 -5.54 -18.92 -10.47
CA LYS A 13 -6.27 -18.72 -11.74
C LYS A 13 -5.85 -19.79 -12.72
N LYS A 14 -6.82 -20.37 -13.41
CA LYS A 14 -6.57 -21.46 -14.39
C LYS A 14 -5.76 -20.96 -15.58
N SER A 15 -5.88 -19.68 -15.91
CA SER A 15 -5.12 -19.06 -17.01
C SER A 15 -5.04 -17.55 -16.88
N THR A 16 -4.17 -16.94 -17.65
CA THR A 16 -4.11 -15.47 -17.83
C THR A 16 -5.35 -14.87 -18.47
N GLY A 17 -6.28 -15.68 -19.02
CA GLY A 17 -7.60 -15.22 -19.46
C GLY A 17 -8.45 -14.64 -18.31
N GLU A 18 -8.18 -15.06 -17.07
CA GLU A 18 -8.87 -14.58 -15.84
C GLU A 18 -8.17 -13.36 -15.21
N HIS A 19 -7.45 -12.57 -16.02
CA HIS A 19 -6.65 -11.43 -15.53
C HIS A 19 -7.48 -10.37 -14.80
N LYS A 20 -8.75 -10.18 -15.15
CA LYS A 20 -9.60 -9.18 -14.48
C LYS A 20 -9.86 -9.55 -13.03
N GLU A 21 -10.22 -10.80 -12.78
CA GLU A 21 -10.44 -11.34 -11.43
C GLU A 21 -9.13 -11.36 -10.63
N ALA A 22 -8.02 -11.69 -11.30
CA ALA A 22 -6.68 -11.66 -10.70
C ALA A 22 -6.30 -10.25 -10.23
N LEU A 23 -6.55 -9.21 -11.04
CA LEU A 23 -6.29 -7.82 -10.66
C LEU A 23 -7.20 -7.33 -9.52
N GLN A 24 -8.46 -7.79 -9.49
CA GLN A 24 -9.35 -7.51 -8.36
C GLN A 24 -8.83 -8.15 -7.07
N ALA A 25 -8.35 -9.40 -7.14
CA ALA A 25 -7.72 -10.06 -6.00
C ALA A 25 -6.45 -9.33 -5.55
N MET A 26 -5.63 -8.87 -6.49
CA MET A 26 -4.44 -8.07 -6.21
C MET A 26 -4.80 -6.78 -5.46
N SER A 27 -5.76 -5.99 -5.95
CA SER A 27 -6.27 -4.81 -5.26
C SER A 27 -6.76 -5.15 -3.85
N ALA A 28 -7.54 -6.22 -3.71
CA ALA A 28 -8.11 -6.63 -2.43
C ALA A 28 -7.04 -7.04 -1.41
N MET A 29 -6.03 -7.78 -1.83
CA MET A 29 -4.90 -8.19 -0.99
C MET A 29 -4.02 -7.00 -0.59
N LEU A 30 -3.70 -6.11 -1.53
CA LEU A 30 -2.94 -4.89 -1.26
C LEU A 30 -3.65 -3.98 -0.25
N ASN A 31 -4.96 -3.82 -0.39
CA ASN A 31 -5.75 -2.99 0.50
C ASN A 31 -5.90 -3.54 1.91
N LYS A 32 -5.89 -4.86 2.08
CA LYS A 32 -6.07 -5.49 3.40
C LYS A 32 -4.75 -5.86 4.06
N HIS A 33 -3.80 -6.40 3.29
CA HIS A 33 -2.58 -7.01 3.81
C HIS A 33 -1.30 -6.30 3.36
N GLY A 34 -1.38 -5.44 2.32
CA GLY A 34 -0.22 -4.79 1.73
C GLY A 34 0.63 -5.71 0.85
N HIS A 35 0.27 -6.98 0.70
CA HIS A 35 1.01 -7.96 -0.12
C HIS A 35 0.13 -9.13 -0.53
N GLY A 36 0.62 -9.90 -1.50
CA GLY A 36 -0.02 -11.16 -1.92
C GLY A 36 0.72 -11.86 -3.04
N GLU A 37 0.17 -12.99 -3.44
CA GLU A 37 0.64 -13.79 -4.56
C GLU A 37 -0.52 -14.24 -5.44
N LEU A 38 -0.33 -14.18 -6.75
CA LEU A 38 -1.21 -14.73 -7.77
C LEU A 38 -0.50 -15.82 -8.53
N TYR A 39 -1.22 -16.88 -8.86
CA TYR A 39 -0.72 -17.97 -9.66
C TYR A 39 -1.63 -18.20 -10.86
N PHE A 40 -1.06 -18.25 -12.07
CA PHE A 40 -1.77 -18.58 -13.30
C PHE A 40 -1.33 -19.95 -13.82
N GLY A 41 -2.28 -20.77 -14.24
CA GLY A 41 -2.07 -22.17 -14.61
C GLY A 41 -2.32 -23.13 -13.45
N VAL A 42 -3.09 -22.69 -12.43
CA VAL A 42 -3.43 -23.43 -11.21
C VAL A 42 -4.94 -23.41 -10.99
N LYS A 43 -5.53 -24.52 -10.59
CA LYS A 43 -6.94 -24.60 -10.20
C LYS A 43 -7.14 -24.09 -8.77
N ASP A 44 -8.37 -23.80 -8.41
CA ASP A 44 -8.78 -23.32 -7.09
C ASP A 44 -8.43 -24.31 -5.95
N ASP A 45 -8.28 -25.61 -6.27
CA ASP A 45 -7.84 -26.65 -5.34
C ASP A 45 -6.30 -26.79 -5.26
N GLY A 46 -5.56 -25.91 -5.92
CA GLY A 46 -4.10 -25.86 -5.94
C GLY A 46 -3.44 -26.79 -6.95
N GLU A 47 -4.20 -27.56 -7.75
CA GLU A 47 -3.63 -28.42 -8.77
C GLU A 47 -3.01 -27.59 -9.91
N VAL A 48 -1.72 -27.79 -10.18
CA VAL A 48 -1.03 -27.19 -11.32
C VAL A 48 -1.48 -27.87 -12.61
N ILE A 49 -2.19 -27.14 -13.45
CA ILE A 49 -2.63 -27.62 -14.78
C ILE A 49 -1.72 -27.13 -15.90
N GLY A 50 -0.94 -26.09 -15.63
CA GLY A 50 -0.06 -25.43 -16.58
C GLY A 50 -0.77 -24.45 -17.51
N GLN A 51 0.02 -23.52 -18.06
CA GLN A 51 -0.40 -22.61 -19.11
C GLN A 51 0.79 -22.15 -19.96
N ASP A 52 0.52 -21.41 -21.04
CA ASP A 52 1.58 -20.72 -21.77
C ASP A 52 2.24 -19.65 -20.88
N ALA A 53 3.53 -19.79 -20.67
CA ALA A 53 4.34 -18.89 -19.84
C ALA A 53 5.55 -18.35 -20.62
N THR A 54 5.32 -17.96 -21.87
CA THR A 54 6.35 -17.34 -22.73
C THR A 54 6.71 -15.94 -22.24
N ASP A 55 7.81 -15.39 -22.74
CA ASP A 55 8.20 -14.01 -22.45
C ASP A 55 7.14 -12.99 -22.92
N ALA A 56 6.37 -13.33 -23.95
CA ALA A 56 5.24 -12.53 -24.41
C ALA A 56 4.14 -12.51 -23.35
N THR A 57 3.77 -13.66 -22.80
CA THR A 57 2.78 -13.78 -21.72
C THR A 57 3.20 -13.05 -20.46
N ILE A 58 4.47 -13.18 -20.06
CA ILE A 58 5.02 -12.45 -18.89
C ILE A 58 4.92 -10.93 -19.10
N ARG A 59 5.33 -10.42 -20.28
CA ARG A 59 5.21 -8.99 -20.59
C ARG A 59 3.75 -8.53 -20.61
N GLN A 60 2.84 -9.37 -21.07
CA GLN A 60 1.40 -9.05 -21.09
C GLN A 60 0.85 -8.93 -19.65
N VAL A 61 1.20 -9.86 -18.76
CA VAL A 61 0.81 -9.80 -17.34
C VAL A 61 1.38 -8.53 -16.68
N ALA A 62 2.65 -8.22 -16.91
CA ALA A 62 3.27 -7.00 -16.40
C ALA A 62 2.56 -5.73 -16.92
N GLY A 63 2.20 -5.70 -18.20
CA GLY A 63 1.45 -4.60 -18.82
C GLY A 63 0.09 -4.40 -18.15
N TRP A 64 -0.71 -5.45 -17.97
CA TRP A 64 -2.00 -5.32 -17.28
C TRP A 64 -1.88 -4.77 -15.86
N ILE A 65 -0.87 -5.21 -15.10
CA ILE A 65 -0.65 -4.71 -13.75
C ILE A 65 -0.28 -3.23 -13.80
N SER A 66 0.67 -2.85 -14.66
CA SER A 66 1.11 -1.47 -14.83
C SER A 66 -0.01 -0.52 -15.26
N ASP A 67 -0.89 -0.99 -16.15
CA ASP A 67 -1.94 -0.14 -16.74
C ASP A 67 -3.19 -0.02 -15.88
N LYS A 68 -3.43 -0.98 -14.98
CA LYS A 68 -4.74 -1.12 -14.33
C LYS A 68 -4.69 -1.11 -12.81
N VAL A 69 -3.51 -1.21 -12.20
CA VAL A 69 -3.36 -1.13 -10.74
C VAL A 69 -2.79 0.22 -10.36
N GLU A 70 -3.53 0.95 -9.53
CA GLU A 70 -3.12 2.25 -9.01
C GLU A 70 -3.30 2.32 -7.49
N PRO A 71 -2.34 2.89 -6.75
CA PRO A 71 -1.00 3.34 -7.16
C PRO A 71 -0.16 2.23 -7.82
N SER A 72 0.84 2.62 -8.63
CA SER A 72 1.70 1.64 -9.30
C SER A 72 2.50 0.80 -8.31
N ILE A 73 2.68 -0.48 -8.64
CA ILE A 73 3.49 -1.43 -7.89
C ILE A 73 4.55 -2.07 -8.79
N SER A 74 5.57 -2.65 -8.19
CA SER A 74 6.64 -3.39 -8.89
C SER A 74 6.60 -4.88 -8.49
N PRO A 75 5.76 -5.71 -9.14
CA PRO A 75 5.67 -7.12 -8.83
C PRO A 75 6.87 -7.90 -9.33
N THR A 76 7.18 -9.01 -8.67
CA THR A 76 8.06 -10.05 -9.21
C THR A 76 7.19 -11.05 -9.96
N ILE A 77 7.53 -11.31 -11.23
CA ILE A 77 6.80 -12.24 -12.09
C ILE A 77 7.75 -13.38 -12.49
N ASP A 78 7.48 -14.56 -11.99
CA ASP A 78 8.30 -15.75 -12.19
C ASP A 78 7.59 -16.75 -13.10
N ARG A 79 8.35 -17.33 -14.04
CA ARG A 79 7.98 -18.55 -14.73
C ARG A 79 8.47 -19.74 -13.93
N LEU A 80 7.55 -20.59 -13.53
CA LEU A 80 7.84 -21.81 -12.78
C LEU A 80 7.40 -23.03 -13.59
N THR A 81 7.94 -24.19 -13.24
CA THR A 81 7.61 -25.46 -13.88
C THR A 81 7.45 -26.53 -12.80
N ASP A 82 6.41 -27.33 -12.89
CA ASP A 82 6.19 -28.43 -11.97
C ASP A 82 6.99 -29.70 -12.36
N GLU A 83 6.85 -30.76 -11.60
CA GLU A 83 7.52 -32.05 -11.83
C GLU A 83 7.12 -32.71 -13.14
N ASP A 84 5.94 -32.40 -13.67
CA ASP A 84 5.42 -32.91 -14.95
C ASP A 84 5.76 -31.98 -16.13
N ALA A 85 6.70 -31.04 -15.94
CA ALA A 85 7.09 -30.02 -16.92
C ALA A 85 5.96 -29.06 -17.33
N LYS A 86 4.90 -28.93 -16.52
CA LYS A 86 3.83 -27.95 -16.74
C LYS A 86 4.30 -26.58 -16.28
N ALA A 87 4.35 -25.62 -17.21
CA ALA A 87 4.73 -24.25 -16.89
C ALA A 87 3.54 -23.48 -16.26
N TYR A 88 3.82 -22.66 -15.25
CA TYR A 88 2.85 -21.76 -14.63
C TYR A 88 3.53 -20.45 -14.22
N ILE A 89 2.75 -19.42 -13.94
CA ILE A 89 3.27 -18.09 -13.61
C ILE A 89 2.92 -17.76 -12.16
N ARG A 90 3.92 -17.31 -11.39
CA ARG A 90 3.76 -16.71 -10.08
C ARG A 90 3.96 -15.20 -10.19
N VAL A 91 3.07 -14.43 -9.57
CA VAL A 91 3.19 -12.98 -9.42
C VAL A 91 3.19 -12.66 -7.93
N ALA A 92 4.33 -12.27 -7.39
CA ALA A 92 4.46 -11.80 -6.02
C ALA A 92 4.47 -10.27 -5.99
N PHE A 93 3.71 -9.66 -5.10
CA PHE A 93 3.55 -8.22 -5.04
C PHE A 93 3.40 -7.71 -3.62
N SER A 94 3.81 -6.45 -3.43
CA SER A 94 3.62 -5.71 -2.18
C SER A 94 3.45 -4.22 -2.47
N GLY A 95 2.85 -3.50 -1.51
CA GLY A 95 2.67 -2.06 -1.60
C GLY A 95 2.25 -1.48 -0.25
N MET A 96 2.65 -0.22 -0.01
CA MET A 96 2.39 0.51 1.24
C MET A 96 1.50 1.74 1.03
N ASP A 97 0.98 1.92 -0.18
CA ASP A 97 0.27 3.12 -0.61
C ASP A 97 -1.25 2.92 -0.77
N ALA A 98 -1.85 2.02 0.02
CA ALA A 98 -3.30 1.82 0.00
C ALA A 98 -4.05 3.17 0.15
N PRO A 99 -5.20 3.35 -0.53
CA PRO A 99 -5.96 2.34 -1.25
C PRO A 99 -5.47 2.10 -2.68
N TYR A 100 -5.44 0.83 -3.07
CA TYR A 100 -5.13 0.36 -4.43
C TYR A 100 -6.40 0.06 -5.20
N SER A 101 -6.49 0.54 -6.44
CA SER A 101 -7.57 0.18 -7.37
C SER A 101 -7.14 -0.89 -8.36
N ALA A 102 -8.10 -1.60 -8.90
CA ALA A 102 -7.97 -2.41 -10.10
C ALA A 102 -9.01 -1.93 -11.12
N ASP A 103 -8.55 -1.43 -12.26
CA ASP A 103 -9.39 -0.88 -13.32
C ASP A 103 -10.36 0.20 -12.77
N GLY A 104 -9.85 1.10 -11.91
CA GLY A 104 -10.58 2.19 -11.27
C GLY A 104 -11.55 1.78 -10.15
N ARG A 105 -11.55 0.52 -9.73
CA ARG A 105 -12.41 0.01 -8.63
C ARG A 105 -11.55 -0.49 -7.48
N TYR A 106 -12.03 -0.26 -6.27
CA TYR A 106 -11.34 -0.63 -5.03
C TYR A 106 -11.98 -1.88 -4.43
N PHE A 107 -11.15 -2.83 -4.03
CA PHE A 107 -11.60 -4.10 -3.45
C PHE A 107 -10.93 -4.34 -2.10
N THR A 108 -11.61 -5.11 -1.24
CA THR A 108 -11.06 -5.64 0.01
C THR A 108 -11.23 -7.15 0.07
N ARG A 109 -10.35 -7.83 0.81
CA ARG A 109 -10.37 -9.29 0.94
C ARG A 109 -11.26 -9.73 2.10
N VAL A 110 -12.14 -10.69 1.84
CA VAL A 110 -13.00 -11.33 2.86
C VAL A 110 -12.84 -12.84 2.70
N GLY A 111 -11.97 -13.44 3.50
CA GLY A 111 -11.49 -14.80 3.25
C GLY A 111 -10.82 -14.90 1.88
N THR A 112 -11.28 -15.81 1.03
CA THR A 112 -10.81 -15.96 -0.36
C THR A 112 -11.64 -15.17 -1.37
N SER A 113 -12.60 -14.33 -0.93
CA SER A 113 -13.47 -13.55 -1.82
C SER A 113 -13.02 -12.09 -1.92
N ASN A 114 -13.24 -11.49 -3.09
CA ASN A 114 -12.96 -10.08 -3.35
C ASN A 114 -14.28 -9.30 -3.30
N LYS A 115 -14.40 -8.40 -2.33
CA LYS A 115 -15.56 -7.51 -2.17
C LYS A 115 -15.20 -6.11 -2.66
N GLN A 116 -16.02 -5.52 -3.52
CA GLN A 116 -15.86 -4.10 -3.86
C GLN A 116 -16.13 -3.25 -2.61
N MET A 117 -15.23 -2.31 -2.32
CA MET A 117 -15.36 -1.41 -1.20
C MET A 117 -16.54 -0.48 -1.34
N ALA A 118 -17.26 -0.23 -0.25
CA ALA A 118 -18.21 0.86 -0.17
C ALA A 118 -17.48 2.22 -0.15
N ALA A 119 -18.18 3.28 -0.57
CA ALA A 119 -17.60 4.63 -0.56
C ALA A 119 -17.11 5.06 0.84
N SER A 120 -17.82 4.66 1.89
CA SER A 120 -17.43 4.94 3.28
C SER A 120 -16.13 4.23 3.68
N GLU A 121 -15.95 2.96 3.30
CA GLU A 121 -14.72 2.19 3.57
C GLU A 121 -13.53 2.85 2.87
N LEU A 122 -13.70 3.24 1.60
CA LEU A 122 -12.67 3.92 0.82
C LEU A 122 -12.32 5.29 1.43
N THR A 123 -13.32 6.08 1.82
CA THR A 123 -13.10 7.39 2.46
C THR A 123 -12.31 7.25 3.76
N THR A 124 -12.66 6.28 4.60
CA THR A 124 -11.92 6.01 5.84
C THR A 124 -10.46 5.70 5.55
N MET A 125 -10.18 4.81 4.60
CA MET A 125 -8.82 4.43 4.23
C MET A 125 -7.99 5.62 3.70
N ILE A 126 -8.60 6.49 2.88
CA ILE A 126 -7.95 7.71 2.39
C ILE A 126 -7.60 8.66 3.54
N ILE A 127 -8.53 8.88 4.47
CA ILE A 127 -8.33 9.76 5.63
C ILE A 127 -7.23 9.20 6.54
N GLU A 128 -7.23 7.89 6.80
CA GLU A 128 -6.21 7.25 7.64
C GLU A 128 -4.81 7.36 6.99
N ARG A 129 -4.71 7.15 5.68
CA ARG A 129 -3.47 7.34 4.94
C ARG A 129 -2.99 8.80 5.00
N ASP A 130 -3.89 9.76 4.80
CA ASP A 130 -3.56 11.17 4.86
C ASP A 130 -3.05 11.56 6.25
N ARG A 131 -3.73 11.12 7.32
CA ARG A 131 -3.29 11.34 8.70
C ARG A 131 -1.93 10.73 9.00
N ALA A 132 -1.63 9.55 8.45
CA ALA A 132 -0.35 8.89 8.64
C ALA A 132 0.80 9.61 7.93
N ARG A 133 0.53 10.21 6.76
CA ARG A 133 1.52 10.97 5.98
C ARG A 133 1.68 12.41 6.43
N ASN A 134 0.59 13.02 6.87
CA ASN A 134 0.49 14.40 7.28
C ASN A 134 -0.05 14.47 8.72
N PRO A 135 0.76 14.14 9.73
CA PRO A 135 0.36 14.30 11.12
C PRO A 135 -0.07 15.74 11.37
N TRP A 136 -1.12 15.94 12.17
CA TRP A 136 -1.73 17.25 12.41
C TRP A 136 -0.72 18.31 12.90
N ASP A 137 0.33 17.87 13.58
CA ASP A 137 1.40 18.71 14.13
C ASP A 137 2.45 19.13 13.08
N SER A 138 2.43 18.53 11.89
CA SER A 138 3.29 18.90 10.76
C SER A 138 2.58 19.79 9.72
N LEU A 139 1.27 19.99 9.86
CA LEU A 139 0.51 20.82 8.94
C LEU A 139 0.63 22.30 9.30
N PRO A 140 0.84 23.20 8.30
CA PRO A 140 0.79 24.64 8.54
C PRO A 140 -0.56 25.04 9.17
N SER A 141 -0.53 25.76 10.29
CA SER A 141 -1.74 26.22 10.97
C SER A 141 -2.53 27.25 10.16
N GLY A 142 -1.90 27.87 9.15
CA GLY A 142 -2.45 29.02 8.42
C GLY A 142 -2.57 30.28 9.27
N ARG A 143 -2.10 30.27 10.51
CA ARG A 143 -2.13 31.39 11.43
C ARG A 143 -0.84 32.20 11.36
N PRO A 144 -0.90 33.53 11.47
CA PRO A 144 0.29 34.36 11.55
C PRO A 144 1.02 34.15 12.88
N ILE A 145 2.31 34.49 12.92
CA ILE A 145 3.18 34.31 14.08
C ILE A 145 2.68 35.12 15.31
N GLU A 146 1.99 36.22 15.04
CA GLU A 146 1.42 37.12 16.07
C GLU A 146 0.32 36.46 16.89
N ASP A 147 -0.29 35.36 16.39
CA ASP A 147 -1.28 34.57 17.11
C ASP A 147 -0.64 33.57 18.09
N VAL A 148 0.69 33.47 18.10
CA VAL A 148 1.39 32.53 18.99
C VAL A 148 1.45 33.10 20.42
N ASP A 149 1.03 32.30 21.39
CA ASP A 149 1.18 32.66 22.80
C ASP A 149 2.66 32.57 23.23
N GLU A 150 3.31 33.72 23.34
CA GLU A 150 4.70 33.81 23.76
C GLU A 150 4.94 33.28 25.18
N ALA A 151 3.94 33.34 26.07
CA ALA A 151 4.08 32.81 27.42
C ALA A 151 4.15 31.29 27.39
N ALA A 152 3.28 30.64 26.58
CA ALA A 152 3.31 29.21 26.38
C ALA A 152 4.64 28.74 25.72
N VAL A 153 5.18 29.52 24.78
CA VAL A 153 6.49 29.19 24.18
C VAL A 153 7.62 29.28 25.22
N ARG A 154 7.63 30.31 26.05
CA ARG A 154 8.62 30.42 27.14
C ARG A 154 8.54 29.25 28.13
N GLU A 155 7.32 28.90 28.56
CA GLU A 155 7.12 27.75 29.46
C GLU A 155 7.63 26.45 28.83
N PHE A 156 7.33 26.22 27.56
CA PHE A 156 7.83 25.07 26.82
C PHE A 156 9.37 25.01 26.79
N VAL A 157 10.02 26.15 26.51
CA VAL A 157 11.49 26.24 26.49
C VAL A 157 12.09 25.94 27.87
N GLU A 158 11.52 26.51 28.93
CA GLU A 158 11.99 26.26 30.29
C GLU A 158 11.85 24.78 30.72
N MET A 159 10.71 24.16 30.39
CA MET A 159 10.54 22.73 30.61
C MET A 159 11.53 21.90 29.81
N GLY A 160 11.77 22.26 28.55
CA GLY A 160 12.71 21.58 27.68
C GLY A 160 14.17 21.71 28.15
N LYS A 161 14.58 22.88 28.67
CA LYS A 161 15.88 23.11 29.29
C LYS A 161 16.04 22.28 30.57
N ALA A 162 15.05 22.32 31.45
CA ALA A 162 15.04 21.53 32.69
C ALA A 162 15.16 20.02 32.42
N ALA A 163 14.58 19.54 31.31
CA ALA A 163 14.67 18.15 30.88
C ALA A 163 15.94 17.81 30.07
N GLY A 164 16.83 18.79 29.82
CA GLY A 164 18.05 18.63 29.01
C GLY A 164 17.78 18.36 27.54
N ARG A 165 16.58 18.67 27.04
CA ARG A 165 16.17 18.44 25.64
C ARG A 165 16.35 19.66 24.75
N ILE A 166 16.37 20.85 25.31
CA ILE A 166 16.59 22.14 24.64
C ILE A 166 17.82 22.79 25.23
N GLY A 167 18.80 23.10 24.36
CA GLY A 167 19.99 23.85 24.76
C GLY A 167 19.79 25.37 24.66
N GLU A 168 20.84 26.16 24.98
CA GLU A 168 20.83 27.61 24.82
C GLU A 168 20.48 28.03 23.39
N GLY A 169 19.67 29.08 23.24
CA GLY A 169 19.21 29.56 21.94
C GLY A 169 18.29 30.78 22.05
N PRO A 170 17.62 31.16 20.94
CA PRO A 170 16.70 32.29 20.92
C PRO A 170 15.62 32.17 22.00
N ALA A 171 15.28 33.28 22.61
CA ALA A 171 14.27 33.35 23.67
C ALA A 171 12.91 33.84 23.15
N ASP A 172 12.85 34.40 21.92
CA ASP A 172 11.63 34.85 21.28
C ASP A 172 10.90 33.71 20.56
N ALA A 173 9.58 33.81 20.44
CA ALA A 173 8.73 32.78 19.84
C ALA A 173 9.17 32.44 18.40
N ALA A 174 9.48 33.44 17.59
CA ALA A 174 9.89 33.24 16.20
C ALA A 174 11.19 32.44 16.09
N GLY A 175 12.20 32.78 16.88
CA GLY A 175 13.47 32.06 16.90
C GLY A 175 13.35 30.63 17.40
N VAL A 176 12.53 30.40 18.42
CA VAL A 176 12.24 29.03 18.94
C VAL A 176 11.54 28.19 17.90
N LEU A 177 10.45 28.68 17.30
CA LEU A 177 9.67 27.96 16.30
C LEU A 177 10.48 27.68 15.03
N LYS A 178 11.32 28.61 14.61
CA LYS A 178 12.25 28.41 13.46
C LYS A 178 13.26 27.30 13.76
N ARG A 179 13.84 27.28 14.97
CA ARG A 179 14.77 26.22 15.39
C ARG A 179 14.12 24.84 15.44
N LEU A 180 12.85 24.78 15.79
CA LEU A 180 12.05 23.55 15.79
C LEU A 180 11.49 23.16 14.41
N SER A 181 11.84 23.91 13.36
CA SER A 181 11.30 23.74 11.99
C SER A 181 9.78 23.87 11.90
N MET A 182 9.19 24.66 12.79
CA MET A 182 7.73 24.93 12.85
C MET A 182 7.36 26.24 12.14
N LEU A 183 8.33 26.98 11.62
CA LEU A 183 8.17 28.15 10.74
C LEU A 183 8.84 27.86 9.40
N ALA A 184 8.13 28.16 8.31
CA ALA A 184 8.65 28.11 6.95
C ALA A 184 9.62 29.25 6.65
#